data_deb4ee6254093bcc1c3c5a84c4004d43
#
_entry.id   deb4ee6254093bcc1c3c5a84c4004d43
#
_cell.length_a   1.000
_cell.length_b   1.000
_cell.length_c   1.000
_cell.angle_alpha   90.00
_cell.angle_beta   90.00
_cell.angle_gamma   90.00
#
_symmetry.space_group_name_H-M   'P 1'
#
loop_
_entity.id
_entity.type
_entity.pdbx_description
1 polymer ?
#
loop_
_entity_poly.entity_id
_entity_poly.type
_entity_poly.pdbx_seq_one_letter_code
_entity_poly.pdbx_strand_id
1 'polypeptide(L)'
;MKHLLLTTIAAVLLVGTVFADPIHDAVNRGDLAGVQAELDKGANVNAKMWRRTPLHSATAGGHTEIAELLIDNGADVNANEDYGWTPLHLAAKYGHREVAELLIAKGADVNAKKKDGWTPLHLAALYGHTEIVELLITNGADVNAKTEEGATPLHEAAGWGHKEIVELLIARGVDVNAKNDLSFTPLDWAASVDEEDPPETKAAKREISDFLRKHGGKTGAELKALMPRLVQHGRFAFSFDAKEGKIYEVQDSFDLLNWETIRIYTGAGDTVRFDEDRDHDPPQWFYRVKMVE
;
A
#
# COMPACT_ATOMS: atom_id res chain seq x y z
N MET A 1 33.68 -41.10 -38.86
CA MET A 1 33.37 -39.64 -38.92
C MET A 1 31.87 -39.32 -38.96
N LYS A 2 31.00 -40.15 -39.58
CA LYS A 2 29.54 -39.86 -39.64
C LYS A 2 28.80 -39.98 -38.31
N HIS A 3 29.24 -40.86 -37.38
CA HIS A 3 28.61 -41.04 -36.08
C HIS A 3 28.95 -39.91 -35.07
N LEU A 4 30.10 -39.24 -35.21
CA LEU A 4 30.49 -38.16 -34.33
C LEU A 4 29.73 -36.86 -34.65
N LEU A 5 29.30 -36.66 -35.92
CA LEU A 5 28.50 -35.50 -36.31
C LEU A 5 27.04 -35.56 -35.83
N LEU A 6 26.46 -36.78 -35.79
CA LEU A 6 25.08 -36.95 -35.31
C LEU A 6 24.94 -36.71 -33.78
N THR A 7 25.96 -37.10 -33.02
CA THR A 7 25.95 -36.90 -31.57
C THR A 7 26.15 -35.43 -31.17
N THR A 8 26.96 -34.69 -31.97
CA THR A 8 27.13 -33.25 -31.76
C THR A 8 25.89 -32.42 -32.16
N ILE A 9 25.17 -32.80 -33.21
CA ILE A 9 23.93 -32.14 -33.60
C ILE A 9 22.80 -32.42 -32.57
N ALA A 10 22.70 -33.66 -32.06
CA ALA A 10 21.76 -33.99 -30.98
C ALA A 10 22.07 -33.23 -29.69
N ALA A 11 23.37 -33.07 -29.34
CA ALA A 11 23.78 -32.29 -28.18
C ALA A 11 23.54 -30.78 -28.33
N VAL A 12 23.71 -30.24 -29.55
CA VAL A 12 23.43 -28.82 -29.84
C VAL A 12 21.93 -28.55 -29.88
N LEU A 13 21.10 -29.51 -30.34
CA LEU A 13 19.64 -29.39 -30.24
C LEU A 13 19.13 -29.52 -28.80
N LEU A 14 19.82 -30.29 -27.93
CA LEU A 14 19.49 -30.37 -26.52
C LEU A 14 19.92 -29.13 -25.72
N VAL A 15 20.96 -28.41 -26.19
CA VAL A 15 21.41 -27.14 -25.56
C VAL A 15 20.53 -25.95 -25.98
N GLY A 16 19.75 -26.09 -27.08
CA GLY A 16 18.81 -25.07 -27.55
C GLY A 16 17.44 -25.07 -26.83
N THR A 17 17.17 -26.07 -25.98
CA THR A 17 15.95 -26.10 -25.12
C THR A 17 16.26 -25.73 -23.68
N VAL A 18 17.07 -24.69 -23.50
CA VAL A 18 17.44 -24.19 -22.19
C VAL A 18 16.25 -23.44 -21.59
N PHE A 19 15.67 -24.04 -20.53
CA PHE A 19 14.78 -23.41 -19.56
C PHE A 19 13.36 -23.02 -19.98
N ALA A 20 12.70 -23.80 -20.84
CA ALA A 20 11.24 -23.82 -20.84
C ALA A 20 10.80 -24.77 -19.71
N ASP A 21 10.21 -24.25 -18.64
CA ASP A 21 9.42 -25.08 -17.75
C ASP A 21 8.05 -25.29 -18.41
N PRO A 22 7.73 -26.52 -18.86
CA PRO A 22 6.55 -26.76 -19.70
C PRO A 22 5.24 -26.29 -19.09
N ILE A 23 5.12 -26.35 -17.73
CA ILE A 23 3.92 -25.88 -17.06
C ILE A 23 3.82 -24.35 -17.12
N HIS A 24 4.93 -23.61 -16.95
CA HIS A 24 4.92 -22.17 -17.09
C HIS A 24 4.59 -21.72 -18.54
N ASP A 25 5.12 -22.42 -19.51
CA ASP A 25 4.81 -22.13 -20.92
C ASP A 25 3.33 -22.39 -21.25
N ALA A 26 2.74 -23.46 -20.73
CA ALA A 26 1.32 -23.74 -20.90
C ALA A 26 0.46 -22.67 -20.22
N VAL A 27 0.81 -22.28 -18.97
CA VAL A 27 0.12 -21.21 -18.23
C VAL A 27 0.20 -19.88 -18.98
N ASN A 28 1.38 -19.47 -19.45
CA ASN A 28 1.57 -18.20 -20.15
C ASN A 28 0.81 -18.12 -21.48
N ARG A 29 0.49 -19.26 -22.09
CA ARG A 29 -0.37 -19.33 -23.28
C ARG A 29 -1.87 -19.42 -22.97
N GLY A 30 -2.25 -19.56 -21.70
CA GLY A 30 -3.64 -19.81 -21.32
C GLY A 30 -4.12 -21.23 -21.74
N ASP A 31 -3.20 -22.19 -21.92
CA ASP A 31 -3.48 -23.54 -22.36
C ASP A 31 -3.85 -24.44 -21.19
N LEU A 32 -5.12 -24.42 -20.79
CA LEU A 32 -5.64 -25.21 -19.67
C LEU A 32 -5.37 -26.71 -19.84
N ALA A 33 -5.55 -27.24 -21.05
CA ALA A 33 -5.30 -28.65 -21.33
C ALA A 33 -3.82 -29.01 -21.22
N GLY A 34 -2.95 -28.12 -21.71
CA GLY A 34 -1.50 -28.22 -21.54
C GLY A 34 -1.08 -28.22 -20.08
N VAL A 35 -1.65 -27.33 -19.26
CA VAL A 35 -1.38 -27.29 -17.80
C VAL A 35 -1.79 -28.59 -17.14
N GLN A 36 -2.99 -29.10 -17.44
CA GLN A 36 -3.46 -30.40 -16.92
C GLN A 36 -2.50 -31.53 -17.31
N ALA A 37 -2.11 -31.57 -18.58
CA ALA A 37 -1.20 -32.61 -19.05
C ALA A 37 0.20 -32.58 -18.38
N GLU A 38 0.71 -31.40 -18.03
CA GLU A 38 1.97 -31.27 -17.29
C GLU A 38 1.81 -31.69 -15.82
N LEU A 39 0.68 -31.36 -15.20
CA LEU A 39 0.36 -31.80 -13.83
C LEU A 39 0.21 -33.33 -13.77
N ASP A 40 -0.45 -33.94 -14.74
CA ASP A 40 -0.59 -35.42 -14.85
C ASP A 40 0.76 -36.15 -15.01
N LYS A 41 1.77 -35.48 -15.58
CA LYS A 41 3.16 -35.96 -15.67
C LYS A 41 3.94 -35.76 -14.35
N GLY A 42 3.33 -35.13 -13.35
CA GLY A 42 3.95 -34.87 -12.07
C GLY A 42 4.78 -33.58 -12.03
N ALA A 43 4.48 -32.60 -12.88
CA ALA A 43 5.11 -31.29 -12.80
C ALA A 43 4.89 -30.67 -11.40
N ASN A 44 5.91 -30.03 -10.85
CA ASN A 44 5.79 -29.34 -9.60
C ASN A 44 4.96 -28.06 -9.76
N VAL A 45 3.74 -28.06 -9.22
CA VAL A 45 2.79 -26.94 -9.27
C VAL A 45 3.35 -25.65 -8.67
N ASN A 46 4.31 -25.73 -7.76
CA ASN A 46 5.00 -24.61 -7.11
C ASN A 46 6.42 -24.37 -7.65
N ALA A 47 6.78 -24.96 -8.82
CA ALA A 47 8.05 -24.70 -9.46
C ALA A 47 8.24 -23.20 -9.71
N LYS A 48 9.45 -22.69 -9.53
CA LYS A 48 9.75 -21.27 -9.75
C LYS A 48 10.58 -21.10 -11.02
N MET A 49 10.00 -20.42 -12.00
CA MET A 49 10.69 -19.89 -13.17
C MET A 49 10.77 -18.37 -13.07
N TRP A 50 11.98 -17.80 -13.15
CA TRP A 50 12.20 -16.36 -12.92
C TRP A 50 11.58 -15.88 -11.60
N ARG A 51 11.62 -16.79 -10.57
CA ARG A 51 11.12 -16.59 -9.20
C ARG A 51 9.59 -16.53 -9.07
N ARG A 52 8.86 -16.73 -10.15
CA ARG A 52 7.40 -16.83 -10.21
C ARG A 52 6.95 -18.26 -10.22
N THR A 53 5.89 -18.57 -9.48
CA THR A 53 5.19 -19.84 -9.60
C THR A 53 4.22 -19.81 -10.78
N PRO A 54 3.75 -20.97 -11.29
CA PRO A 54 2.68 -21.02 -12.29
C PRO A 54 1.45 -20.20 -11.90
N LEU A 55 1.08 -20.19 -10.60
CA LEU A 55 -0.06 -19.41 -10.09
C LEU A 55 0.15 -17.89 -10.25
N HIS A 56 1.36 -17.37 -10.04
CA HIS A 56 1.65 -15.96 -10.33
C HIS A 56 1.43 -15.63 -11.82
N SER A 57 1.89 -16.51 -12.72
CA SER A 57 1.70 -16.32 -14.16
C SER A 57 0.22 -16.40 -14.55
N ALA A 58 -0.51 -17.39 -14.05
CA ALA A 58 -1.95 -17.53 -14.29
C ALA A 58 -2.71 -16.30 -13.83
N THR A 59 -2.36 -15.80 -12.62
CA THR A 59 -2.98 -14.59 -12.05
C THR A 59 -2.67 -13.35 -12.89
N ALA A 60 -1.40 -13.16 -13.28
CA ALA A 60 -1.01 -12.01 -14.10
C ALA A 60 -1.68 -12.02 -15.49
N GLY A 61 -1.98 -13.20 -16.03
CA GLY A 61 -2.69 -13.38 -17.30
C GLY A 61 -4.22 -13.33 -17.18
N GLY A 62 -4.79 -13.30 -15.95
CA GLY A 62 -6.23 -13.36 -15.76
C GLY A 62 -6.85 -14.73 -16.08
N HIS A 63 -6.06 -15.81 -16.06
CA HIS A 63 -6.49 -17.16 -16.43
C HIS A 63 -7.16 -17.87 -15.25
N THR A 64 -8.44 -17.56 -15.00
CA THR A 64 -9.17 -18.01 -13.80
C THR A 64 -9.24 -19.54 -13.69
N GLU A 65 -9.60 -20.25 -14.78
CA GLU A 65 -9.70 -21.71 -14.77
C GLU A 65 -8.33 -22.39 -14.54
N ILE A 66 -7.25 -21.78 -15.07
CA ILE A 66 -5.89 -22.27 -14.81
C ILE A 66 -5.48 -22.01 -13.35
N ALA A 67 -5.80 -20.84 -12.82
CA ALA A 67 -5.53 -20.54 -11.42
C ALA A 67 -6.26 -21.52 -10.49
N GLU A 68 -7.54 -21.81 -10.77
CA GLU A 68 -8.32 -22.81 -10.02
C GLU A 68 -7.68 -24.20 -10.11
N LEU A 69 -7.37 -24.64 -11.32
CA LEU A 69 -6.71 -25.94 -11.53
C LEU A 69 -5.39 -26.06 -10.76
N LEU A 70 -4.55 -25.01 -10.79
CA LEU A 70 -3.27 -25.01 -10.07
C LEU A 70 -3.50 -25.08 -8.55
N ILE A 71 -4.47 -24.31 -8.01
CA ILE A 71 -4.79 -24.29 -6.57
C ILE A 71 -5.32 -25.67 -6.13
N ASP A 72 -6.20 -26.27 -6.89
CA ASP A 72 -6.76 -27.59 -6.59
C ASP A 72 -5.70 -28.70 -6.65
N ASN A 73 -4.60 -28.47 -7.36
CA ASN A 73 -3.41 -29.34 -7.37
C ASN A 73 -2.33 -28.90 -6.36
N GLY A 74 -2.66 -28.04 -5.40
CA GLY A 74 -1.78 -27.69 -4.28
C GLY A 74 -0.83 -26.52 -4.54
N ALA A 75 -1.18 -25.62 -5.46
CA ALA A 75 -0.46 -24.35 -5.58
C ALA A 75 -0.63 -23.52 -4.29
N ASP A 76 0.47 -22.97 -3.81
CA ASP A 76 0.46 -22.06 -2.67
C ASP A 76 -0.15 -20.71 -3.06
N VAL A 77 -1.36 -20.44 -2.54
CA VAL A 77 -2.12 -19.21 -2.81
C VAL A 77 -1.40 -17.97 -2.31
N ASN A 78 -0.57 -18.11 -1.27
CA ASN A 78 0.22 -17.04 -0.67
C ASN A 78 1.71 -17.11 -1.06
N ALA A 79 2.03 -17.84 -2.13
CA ALA A 79 3.40 -17.89 -2.62
C ALA A 79 3.97 -16.50 -2.84
N ASN A 80 5.22 -16.29 -2.40
CA ASN A 80 5.91 -15.01 -2.58
C ASN A 80 6.94 -15.13 -3.72
N GLU A 81 6.91 -14.18 -4.65
CA GLU A 81 8.03 -13.91 -5.54
C GLU A 81 9.01 -12.90 -4.89
N ASP A 82 10.02 -12.48 -5.62
CA ASP A 82 10.93 -11.44 -5.14
C ASP A 82 10.17 -10.16 -4.79
N TYR A 83 10.68 -9.46 -3.77
CA TYR A 83 10.06 -8.27 -3.22
C TYR A 83 8.69 -8.49 -2.56
N GLY A 84 8.28 -9.77 -2.34
CA GLY A 84 7.09 -10.10 -1.58
C GLY A 84 5.77 -10.00 -2.36
N TRP A 85 5.82 -10.01 -3.70
CA TRP A 85 4.60 -10.07 -4.49
C TRP A 85 3.91 -11.43 -4.30
N THR A 86 2.61 -11.39 -4.00
CA THR A 86 1.75 -12.58 -3.99
C THR A 86 0.86 -12.60 -5.23
N PRO A 87 0.21 -13.73 -5.57
CA PRO A 87 -0.80 -13.77 -6.62
C PRO A 87 -1.86 -12.67 -6.46
N LEU A 88 -2.35 -12.41 -5.23
CA LEU A 88 -3.37 -11.38 -5.00
C LEU A 88 -2.87 -9.95 -5.30
N HIS A 89 -1.60 -9.65 -5.10
CA HIS A 89 -1.02 -8.39 -5.54
C HIS A 89 -1.08 -8.24 -7.07
N LEU A 90 -0.82 -9.33 -7.81
CA LEU A 90 -0.89 -9.31 -9.28
C LEU A 90 -2.33 -9.16 -9.77
N ALA A 91 -3.28 -9.89 -9.18
CA ALA A 91 -4.71 -9.71 -9.49
C ALA A 91 -5.16 -8.26 -9.27
N ALA A 92 -4.75 -7.66 -8.14
CA ALA A 92 -5.06 -6.28 -7.81
C ALA A 92 -4.40 -5.28 -8.77
N LYS A 93 -3.17 -5.54 -9.20
CA LYS A 93 -2.45 -4.70 -10.15
C LYS A 93 -3.06 -4.70 -11.55
N TYR A 94 -3.46 -5.89 -12.03
CA TYR A 94 -3.91 -6.06 -13.42
C TYR A 94 -5.44 -6.01 -13.58
N GLY A 95 -6.20 -5.84 -12.51
CA GLY A 95 -7.64 -5.70 -12.57
C GLY A 95 -8.40 -7.04 -12.77
N HIS A 96 -7.78 -8.16 -12.44
CA HIS A 96 -8.38 -9.49 -12.62
C HIS A 96 -9.29 -9.85 -11.45
N ARG A 97 -10.51 -9.34 -11.46
CA ARG A 97 -11.49 -9.48 -10.38
C ARG A 97 -11.82 -10.94 -10.07
N GLU A 98 -12.15 -11.73 -11.08
CA GLU A 98 -12.55 -13.13 -10.91
C GLU A 98 -11.41 -13.96 -10.27
N VAL A 99 -10.16 -13.68 -10.68
CA VAL A 99 -8.99 -14.33 -10.08
C VAL A 99 -8.79 -13.85 -8.63
N ALA A 100 -9.01 -12.56 -8.35
CA ALA A 100 -8.92 -12.05 -6.98
C ALA A 100 -10.00 -12.68 -6.07
N GLU A 101 -11.24 -12.81 -6.54
CA GLU A 101 -12.32 -13.51 -5.84
C GLU A 101 -11.94 -14.95 -5.52
N LEU A 102 -11.44 -15.69 -6.53
CA LEU A 102 -10.97 -17.07 -6.35
C LEU A 102 -9.86 -17.15 -5.30
N LEU A 103 -8.81 -16.32 -5.42
CA LEU A 103 -7.69 -16.32 -4.49
C LEU A 103 -8.13 -16.06 -3.05
N ILE A 104 -9.00 -15.07 -2.83
CA ILE A 104 -9.54 -14.73 -1.51
C ILE A 104 -10.38 -15.90 -0.97
N ALA A 105 -11.25 -16.49 -1.78
CA ALA A 105 -12.06 -17.66 -1.40
C ALA A 105 -11.20 -18.88 -1.02
N LYS A 106 -10.00 -19.00 -1.61
CA LYS A 106 -9.00 -20.06 -1.33
C LYS A 106 -8.01 -19.67 -0.23
N GLY A 107 -8.19 -18.54 0.47
CA GLY A 107 -7.44 -18.16 1.65
C GLY A 107 -6.21 -17.27 1.36
N ALA A 108 -6.23 -16.49 0.29
CA ALA A 108 -5.22 -15.45 0.09
C ALA A 108 -5.28 -14.41 1.20
N ASP A 109 -4.11 -14.00 1.71
CA ASP A 109 -4.00 -12.92 2.68
C ASP A 109 -4.26 -11.56 1.99
N VAL A 110 -5.43 -10.97 2.29
CA VAL A 110 -5.85 -9.67 1.75
C VAL A 110 -4.98 -8.51 2.22
N ASN A 111 -4.25 -8.68 3.31
CA ASN A 111 -3.35 -7.70 3.91
C ASN A 111 -1.86 -8.05 3.69
N ALA A 112 -1.56 -8.99 2.82
CA ALA A 112 -0.17 -9.32 2.47
C ALA A 112 0.60 -8.06 2.09
N LYS A 113 1.84 -7.94 2.57
CA LYS A 113 2.71 -6.78 2.29
C LYS A 113 3.90 -7.20 1.44
N LYS A 114 4.16 -6.45 0.39
CA LYS A 114 5.44 -6.45 -0.30
C LYS A 114 6.54 -5.89 0.61
N LYS A 115 7.82 -6.02 0.20
CA LYS A 115 8.97 -5.50 0.97
C LYS A 115 8.90 -3.98 1.22
N ASP A 116 8.31 -3.23 0.32
CA ASP A 116 8.08 -1.78 0.41
C ASP A 116 6.76 -1.41 1.13
N GLY A 117 6.12 -2.38 1.78
CA GLY A 117 4.90 -2.20 2.55
C GLY A 117 3.60 -2.12 1.73
N TRP A 118 3.67 -2.20 0.41
CA TRP A 118 2.48 -2.17 -0.44
C TRP A 118 1.59 -3.40 -0.21
N THR A 119 0.28 -3.18 -0.14
CA THR A 119 -0.74 -4.23 -0.07
C THR A 119 -1.50 -4.33 -1.41
N PRO A 120 -2.28 -5.42 -1.65
CA PRO A 120 -3.17 -5.48 -2.80
C PRO A 120 -4.08 -4.27 -2.93
N LEU A 121 -4.57 -3.71 -1.80
CA LEU A 121 -5.44 -2.54 -1.79
C LEU A 121 -4.73 -1.27 -2.32
N HIS A 122 -3.45 -1.07 -2.01
CA HIS A 122 -2.68 0.03 -2.60
C HIS A 122 -2.60 -0.09 -4.12
N LEU A 123 -2.33 -1.31 -4.63
CA LEU A 123 -2.23 -1.54 -6.07
C LEU A 123 -3.58 -1.35 -6.77
N ALA A 124 -4.67 -1.88 -6.21
CA ALA A 124 -6.00 -1.67 -6.79
C ALA A 124 -6.37 -0.18 -6.81
N ALA A 125 -6.01 0.57 -5.75
CA ALA A 125 -6.23 2.01 -5.67
C ALA A 125 -5.37 2.80 -6.67
N LEU A 126 -4.09 2.42 -6.83
CA LEU A 126 -3.16 3.02 -7.79
C LEU A 126 -3.63 2.87 -9.24
N TYR A 127 -4.10 1.65 -9.60
CA TYR A 127 -4.48 1.33 -10.98
C TYR A 127 -5.97 1.55 -11.30
N GLY A 128 -6.76 2.06 -10.35
CA GLY A 128 -8.16 2.43 -10.58
C GLY A 128 -9.14 1.25 -10.64
N HIS A 129 -8.82 0.12 -10.03
CA HIS A 129 -9.66 -1.08 -10.07
C HIS A 129 -10.71 -1.07 -8.95
N THR A 130 -11.76 -0.26 -9.12
CA THR A 130 -12.79 0.00 -8.09
C THR A 130 -13.43 -1.28 -7.57
N GLU A 131 -13.79 -2.22 -8.44
CA GLU A 131 -14.43 -3.48 -8.05
C GLU A 131 -13.52 -4.36 -7.18
N ILE A 132 -12.19 -4.33 -7.43
CA ILE A 132 -11.21 -5.05 -6.58
C ILE A 132 -11.02 -4.31 -5.25
N VAL A 133 -11.03 -2.98 -5.24
CA VAL A 133 -11.03 -2.20 -3.98
C VAL A 133 -12.21 -2.60 -3.11
N GLU A 134 -13.42 -2.64 -3.66
CA GLU A 134 -14.62 -3.08 -2.94
C GLU A 134 -14.49 -4.51 -2.42
N LEU A 135 -14.01 -5.42 -3.27
CA LEU A 135 -13.78 -6.81 -2.92
C LEU A 135 -12.80 -6.96 -1.75
N LEU A 136 -11.65 -6.31 -1.83
CA LEU A 136 -10.62 -6.36 -0.79
C LEU A 136 -11.14 -5.80 0.54
N ILE A 137 -11.80 -4.64 0.53
CA ILE A 137 -12.35 -4.01 1.74
C ILE A 137 -13.42 -4.91 2.36
N THR A 138 -14.30 -5.49 1.55
CA THR A 138 -15.36 -6.40 2.04
C THR A 138 -14.78 -7.64 2.71
N ASN A 139 -13.57 -8.07 2.29
CA ASN A 139 -12.86 -9.21 2.86
C ASN A 139 -11.81 -8.80 3.92
N GLY A 140 -11.90 -7.59 4.48
CA GLY A 140 -11.11 -7.18 5.65
C GLY A 140 -9.76 -6.57 5.33
N ALA A 141 -9.57 -6.01 4.15
CA ALA A 141 -8.38 -5.21 3.86
C ALA A 141 -8.32 -3.97 4.76
N ASP A 142 -7.14 -3.69 5.31
CA ASP A 142 -6.88 -2.48 6.09
C ASP A 142 -6.86 -1.25 5.18
N VAL A 143 -7.92 -0.45 5.25
CA VAL A 143 -8.10 0.76 4.43
C VAL A 143 -7.10 1.87 4.77
N ASN A 144 -6.47 1.81 5.94
CA ASN A 144 -5.45 2.75 6.41
C ASN A 144 -4.03 2.15 6.39
N ALA A 145 -3.84 1.01 5.72
CA ALA A 145 -2.52 0.41 5.57
C ALA A 145 -1.51 1.43 5.02
N LYS A 146 -0.27 1.36 5.50
CA LYS A 146 0.81 2.26 5.06
C LYS A 146 1.91 1.48 4.38
N THR A 147 2.42 2.06 3.29
CA THR A 147 3.69 1.66 2.67
C THR A 147 4.88 2.03 3.56
N GLU A 148 6.10 1.62 3.21
CA GLU A 148 7.33 2.06 3.91
C GLU A 148 7.50 3.59 3.87
N GLU A 149 6.99 4.27 2.85
CA GLU A 149 7.00 5.74 2.72
C GLU A 149 5.79 6.41 3.42
N GLY A 150 4.97 5.64 4.13
CA GLY A 150 3.81 6.13 4.84
C GLY A 150 2.59 6.45 3.97
N ALA A 151 2.63 6.16 2.67
CA ALA A 151 1.47 6.37 1.78
C ALA A 151 0.34 5.37 2.08
N THR A 152 -0.90 5.81 1.95
CA THR A 152 -2.10 4.98 2.12
C THR A 152 -2.81 4.76 0.78
N PRO A 153 -3.74 3.79 0.65
CA PRO A 153 -4.54 3.63 -0.56
C PRO A 153 -5.25 4.91 -1.00
N LEU A 154 -5.65 5.78 -0.05
CA LEU A 154 -6.26 7.07 -0.37
C LEU A 154 -5.27 8.06 -1.03
N HIS A 155 -3.99 8.04 -0.66
CA HIS A 155 -2.97 8.82 -1.36
C HIS A 155 -2.88 8.39 -2.82
N GLU A 156 -2.81 7.08 -3.08
CA GLU A 156 -2.72 6.54 -4.43
C GLU A 156 -3.93 6.91 -5.28
N ALA A 157 -5.15 6.63 -4.79
CA ALA A 157 -6.37 6.96 -5.50
C ALA A 157 -6.48 8.46 -5.81
N ALA A 158 -6.13 9.33 -4.85
CA ALA A 158 -6.18 10.77 -5.00
C ALA A 158 -5.14 11.30 -5.99
N GLY A 159 -3.92 10.79 -5.92
CA GLY A 159 -2.80 11.20 -6.78
C GLY A 159 -2.97 10.78 -8.25
N TRP A 160 -3.68 9.68 -8.50
CA TRP A 160 -3.91 9.16 -9.84
C TRP A 160 -5.28 9.52 -10.43
N GLY A 161 -6.14 10.23 -9.67
CA GLY A 161 -7.40 10.73 -10.18
C GLY A 161 -8.55 9.72 -10.16
N HIS A 162 -8.48 8.71 -9.31
CA HIS A 162 -9.51 7.65 -9.22
C HIS A 162 -10.62 8.05 -8.24
N LYS A 163 -11.52 8.91 -8.68
CA LYS A 163 -12.54 9.58 -7.86
C LYS A 163 -13.46 8.59 -7.15
N GLU A 164 -13.97 7.59 -7.85
CA GLU A 164 -14.88 6.58 -7.29
C GLU A 164 -14.21 5.83 -6.14
N ILE A 165 -12.91 5.55 -6.24
CA ILE A 165 -12.14 4.90 -5.18
C ILE A 165 -11.96 5.84 -3.98
N VAL A 166 -11.69 7.13 -4.23
CA VAL A 166 -11.60 8.14 -3.16
C VAL A 166 -12.95 8.22 -2.39
N GLU A 167 -14.06 8.29 -3.10
CA GLU A 167 -15.40 8.33 -2.51
C GLU A 167 -15.66 7.08 -1.67
N LEU A 168 -15.33 5.91 -2.22
CA LEU A 168 -15.48 4.61 -1.53
C LEU A 168 -14.64 4.55 -0.26
N LEU A 169 -13.36 4.91 -0.31
CA LEU A 169 -12.46 4.88 0.83
C LEU A 169 -12.92 5.82 1.95
N ILE A 170 -13.36 7.03 1.61
CA ILE A 170 -13.90 7.99 2.58
C ILE A 170 -15.19 7.47 3.23
N ALA A 171 -16.08 6.84 2.45
CA ALA A 171 -17.28 6.21 2.99
C ALA A 171 -16.97 5.05 3.97
N ARG A 172 -15.75 4.50 3.92
CA ARG A 172 -15.27 3.45 4.84
C ARG A 172 -14.48 4.00 6.03
N GLY A 173 -14.47 5.33 6.23
CA GLY A 173 -13.91 5.98 7.41
C GLY A 173 -12.38 6.05 7.44
N VAL A 174 -11.72 6.16 6.27
CA VAL A 174 -10.28 6.38 6.22
C VAL A 174 -9.89 7.73 6.82
N ASP A 175 -8.67 7.81 7.33
CA ASP A 175 -8.07 9.09 7.74
C ASP A 175 -7.78 9.96 6.50
N VAL A 176 -8.68 10.92 6.24
CA VAL A 176 -8.59 11.86 5.10
C VAL A 176 -7.34 12.74 5.19
N ASN A 177 -6.75 12.88 6.37
CA ASN A 177 -5.56 13.68 6.66
C ASN A 177 -4.33 12.82 6.98
N ALA A 178 -4.34 11.52 6.64
CA ALA A 178 -3.18 10.67 6.79
C ALA A 178 -1.95 11.34 6.15
N LYS A 179 -0.83 11.28 6.86
CA LYS A 179 0.45 11.83 6.36
C LYS A 179 1.37 10.70 5.97
N ASN A 180 2.02 10.88 4.83
CA ASN A 180 3.20 10.10 4.48
C ASN A 180 4.45 10.66 5.20
N ASP A 181 5.61 10.04 5.00
CA ASP A 181 6.87 10.43 5.66
C ASP A 181 7.37 11.82 5.27
N LEU A 182 6.98 12.32 4.09
CA LEU A 182 7.24 13.68 3.64
C LEU A 182 6.20 14.69 4.18
N SER A 183 5.27 14.25 5.03
CA SER A 183 4.15 15.05 5.57
C SER A 183 3.13 15.49 4.52
N PHE A 184 3.10 14.88 3.36
CA PHE A 184 2.04 15.09 2.38
C PHE A 184 0.79 14.28 2.73
N THR A 185 -0.37 14.87 2.47
CA THR A 185 -1.69 14.25 2.64
C THR A 185 -2.26 13.82 1.28
N PRO A 186 -3.34 13.02 1.24
CA PRO A 186 -4.05 12.72 0.00
C PRO A 186 -4.46 13.98 -0.77
N LEU A 187 -4.80 15.07 -0.07
CA LEU A 187 -5.10 16.35 -0.71
C LEU A 187 -3.89 16.99 -1.39
N ASP A 188 -2.69 16.88 -0.79
CA ASP A 188 -1.46 17.36 -1.45
C ASP A 188 -1.21 16.59 -2.76
N TRP A 189 -1.46 15.28 -2.76
CA TRP A 189 -1.30 14.43 -3.94
C TRP A 189 -2.33 14.76 -5.02
N ALA A 190 -3.61 14.96 -4.66
CA ALA A 190 -4.64 15.40 -5.59
C ALA A 190 -4.38 16.81 -6.16
N ALA A 191 -3.81 17.71 -5.34
CA ALA A 191 -3.47 19.07 -5.76
C ALA A 191 -2.21 19.14 -6.63
N SER A 192 -1.36 18.10 -6.59
CA SER A 192 -0.18 18.00 -7.45
C SER A 192 -0.60 17.59 -8.87
N VAL A 193 -0.88 18.60 -9.70
CA VAL A 193 -1.23 18.41 -11.11
C VAL A 193 0.02 18.61 -11.94
N ASP A 194 0.48 17.55 -12.61
CA ASP A 194 1.60 17.63 -13.53
C ASP A 194 1.17 18.27 -14.87
N GLU A 195 2.06 19.00 -15.53
CA GLU A 195 1.79 19.54 -16.86
C GLU A 195 1.57 18.42 -17.88
N GLU A 196 2.19 17.27 -17.69
CA GLU A 196 2.06 16.07 -18.53
C GLU A 196 0.81 15.22 -18.24
N ASP A 197 0.10 15.46 -17.13
CA ASP A 197 -1.13 14.73 -16.83
C ASP A 197 -2.17 14.94 -17.97
N PRO A 198 -2.86 13.88 -18.40
CA PRO A 198 -3.97 13.99 -19.33
C PRO A 198 -5.05 14.96 -18.83
N PRO A 199 -5.75 15.69 -19.72
CA PRO A 199 -6.79 16.64 -19.31
C PRO A 199 -7.86 16.06 -18.41
N GLU A 200 -8.27 14.80 -18.65
CA GLU A 200 -9.23 14.05 -17.83
C GLU A 200 -8.69 13.79 -16.42
N THR A 201 -7.42 13.41 -16.30
CA THR A 201 -6.77 13.21 -14.99
C THR A 201 -6.67 14.53 -14.22
N LYS A 202 -6.31 15.62 -14.90
CA LYS A 202 -6.31 16.98 -14.30
C LYS A 202 -7.69 17.39 -13.79
N ALA A 203 -8.74 17.08 -14.55
CA ALA A 203 -10.11 17.37 -14.14
C ALA A 203 -10.50 16.51 -12.92
N ALA A 204 -10.24 15.22 -12.97
CA ALA A 204 -10.52 14.31 -11.87
C ALA A 204 -9.79 14.70 -10.57
N LYS A 205 -8.50 15.04 -10.64
CA LYS A 205 -7.71 15.50 -9.48
C LYS A 205 -8.29 16.78 -8.86
N ARG A 206 -8.82 17.70 -9.66
CA ARG A 206 -9.49 18.90 -9.13
C ARG A 206 -10.79 18.56 -8.40
N GLU A 207 -11.64 17.71 -8.99
CA GLU A 207 -12.86 17.25 -8.35
C GLU A 207 -12.57 16.47 -7.04
N ILE A 208 -11.52 15.65 -7.03
CA ILE A 208 -11.05 14.93 -5.83
C ILE A 208 -10.59 15.94 -4.78
N SER A 209 -9.84 16.97 -5.16
CA SER A 209 -9.39 18.00 -4.22
C SER A 209 -10.56 18.70 -3.55
N ASP A 210 -11.59 19.07 -4.31
CA ASP A 210 -12.81 19.69 -3.79
C ASP A 210 -13.58 18.73 -2.89
N PHE A 211 -13.66 17.45 -3.27
CA PHE A 211 -14.32 16.44 -2.51
C PHE A 211 -13.59 16.16 -1.16
N LEU A 212 -12.26 16.02 -1.18
CA LEU A 212 -11.44 15.85 0.03
C LEU A 212 -11.62 17.04 0.97
N ARG A 213 -11.59 18.28 0.47
CA ARG A 213 -11.82 19.49 1.28
C ARG A 213 -13.20 19.50 1.94
N LYS A 214 -14.24 19.09 1.21
CA LYS A 214 -15.61 18.97 1.74
C LYS A 214 -15.69 17.97 2.90
N HIS A 215 -14.82 16.94 2.91
CA HIS A 215 -14.74 15.93 3.97
C HIS A 215 -13.66 16.22 5.02
N GLY A 216 -13.20 17.48 5.13
CA GLY A 216 -12.24 17.91 6.14
C GLY A 216 -10.77 17.68 5.77
N GLY A 217 -10.49 17.33 4.52
CA GLY A 217 -9.13 17.20 4.00
C GLY A 217 -8.38 18.52 4.05
N LYS A 218 -7.13 18.45 4.51
CA LYS A 218 -6.19 19.57 4.61
C LYS A 218 -4.86 19.16 3.99
N THR A 219 -4.14 20.12 3.45
CA THR A 219 -2.75 19.89 3.04
C THR A 219 -1.83 19.69 4.26
N GLY A 220 -0.69 19.06 4.04
CA GLY A 220 0.32 18.90 5.10
C GLY A 220 0.77 20.27 5.65
N ALA A 221 0.87 21.28 4.79
CA ALA A 221 1.18 22.66 5.18
C ALA A 221 0.08 23.28 6.05
N GLU A 222 -1.19 23.10 5.70
CA GLU A 222 -2.32 23.57 6.51
C GLU A 222 -2.36 22.86 7.88
N LEU A 223 -2.13 21.54 7.91
CA LEU A 223 -2.05 20.79 9.16
C LEU A 223 -0.88 21.27 10.03
N LYS A 224 0.28 21.55 9.42
CA LYS A 224 1.44 22.10 10.13
C LYS A 224 1.14 23.50 10.70
N ALA A 225 0.41 24.33 9.96
CA ALA A 225 0.01 25.65 10.42
C ALA A 225 -1.03 25.61 11.56
N LEU A 226 -1.73 24.49 11.74
CA LEU A 226 -2.64 24.28 12.87
C LEU A 226 -1.89 23.86 14.15
N MET A 227 -0.67 23.33 14.02
CA MET A 227 0.15 22.94 15.18
C MET A 227 0.54 24.17 15.98
N PRO A 228 0.49 24.10 17.32
CA PRO A 228 0.92 25.20 18.17
C PRO A 228 2.42 25.46 17.96
N ARG A 229 2.77 26.74 17.77
CA ARG A 229 4.17 27.15 17.63
C ARG A 229 4.78 27.27 19.01
N LEU A 230 5.70 26.36 19.35
CA LEU A 230 6.41 26.40 20.62
C LEU A 230 7.49 27.51 20.59
N VAL A 231 7.43 28.41 21.58
CA VAL A 231 8.47 29.41 21.82
C VAL A 231 9.15 29.07 23.15
N GLN A 232 10.41 28.67 23.08
CA GLN A 232 11.18 28.28 24.25
C GLN A 232 11.61 29.53 25.03
N HIS A 233 11.38 29.56 26.35
CA HIS A 233 11.72 30.63 27.25
C HIS A 233 12.82 30.25 28.24
N GLY A 234 13.11 28.94 28.39
CA GLY A 234 14.10 28.41 29.31
C GLY A 234 14.31 26.92 29.09
N ARG A 235 15.02 26.29 30.03
CA ARG A 235 15.36 24.85 29.88
C ARG A 235 14.11 23.96 29.91
N PHE A 236 13.12 24.30 30.73
CA PHE A 236 11.85 23.58 30.91
C PHE A 236 10.63 24.50 30.79
N ALA A 237 10.77 25.63 30.13
CA ALA A 237 9.70 26.58 29.93
C ALA A 237 9.49 26.89 28.46
N PHE A 238 8.25 26.83 28.01
CA PHE A 238 7.86 27.25 26.68
C PHE A 238 6.44 27.82 26.65
N SER A 239 6.10 28.49 25.58
CA SER A 239 4.73 28.95 25.35
C SER A 239 4.26 28.53 23.96
N PHE A 240 2.95 28.48 23.76
CA PHE A 240 2.31 28.24 22.49
C PHE A 240 0.98 28.99 22.43
N ASP A 241 0.58 29.35 21.21
CA ASP A 241 -0.71 29.99 20.99
C ASP A 241 -1.81 28.92 20.89
N ALA A 242 -2.76 28.97 21.81
CA ALA A 242 -3.85 28.03 21.91
C ALA A 242 -5.11 28.62 21.24
N LYS A 243 -5.66 27.93 20.25
CA LYS A 243 -6.90 28.34 19.59
C LYS A 243 -8.10 28.07 20.51
N GLU A 244 -9.05 28.99 20.51
CA GLU A 244 -10.27 28.89 21.31
C GLU A 244 -11.03 27.58 21.05
N GLY A 245 -11.44 26.90 22.10
CA GLY A 245 -12.21 25.66 22.05
C GLY A 245 -11.42 24.40 21.66
N LYS A 246 -10.10 24.50 21.43
CA LYS A 246 -9.26 23.34 21.13
C LYS A 246 -8.60 22.80 22.40
N ILE A 247 -8.40 21.48 22.43
CA ILE A 247 -7.71 20.80 23.55
C ILE A 247 -6.28 20.51 23.13
N TYR A 248 -5.34 20.75 24.03
CA TYR A 248 -3.91 20.53 23.83
C TYR A 248 -3.35 19.65 24.93
N GLU A 249 -2.62 18.62 24.55
CA GLU A 249 -1.83 17.80 25.45
C GLU A 249 -0.37 18.24 25.40
N VAL A 250 0.18 18.60 26.54
CA VAL A 250 1.63 18.73 26.69
C VAL A 250 2.17 17.36 27.06
N GLN A 251 3.09 16.89 26.28
CA GLN A 251 3.71 15.58 26.46
C GLN A 251 5.22 15.71 26.59
N ASP A 252 5.84 14.85 27.39
CA ASP A 252 7.29 14.76 27.51
C ASP A 252 7.80 13.36 27.13
N SER A 253 9.09 13.27 26.85
CA SER A 253 9.79 12.02 26.59
C SER A 253 11.29 12.20 26.89
N PHE A 254 11.94 11.15 27.36
CA PHE A 254 13.40 11.13 27.52
C PHE A 254 14.12 10.40 26.36
N ASP A 255 13.39 9.65 25.53
CA ASP A 255 13.94 8.81 24.45
C ASP A 255 13.37 9.10 23.06
N LEU A 256 12.46 10.07 22.94
CA LEU A 256 11.71 10.42 21.71
C LEU A 256 10.78 9.31 21.19
N LEU A 257 10.68 8.18 21.87
CA LEU A 257 9.85 7.04 21.46
C LEU A 257 8.59 6.93 22.31
N ASN A 258 8.75 7.10 23.63
CA ASN A 258 7.68 6.99 24.61
C ASN A 258 7.29 8.38 25.12
N TRP A 259 6.05 8.78 24.83
CA TRP A 259 5.54 10.10 25.16
C TRP A 259 4.46 9.99 26.22
N GLU A 260 4.61 10.69 27.34
CA GLU A 260 3.62 10.76 28.40
C GLU A 260 2.92 12.11 28.42
N THR A 261 1.60 12.12 28.56
CA THR A 261 0.84 13.37 28.71
C THR A 261 0.97 13.87 30.14
N ILE A 262 1.64 14.99 30.30
CA ILE A 262 1.90 15.62 31.60
C ILE A 262 0.91 16.71 31.93
N ARG A 263 0.27 17.32 30.94
CA ARG A 263 -0.76 18.35 31.14
C ARG A 263 -1.71 18.50 29.97
N ILE A 264 -2.96 18.83 30.25
CA ILE A 264 -4.00 19.13 29.28
C ILE A 264 -4.45 20.58 29.44
N TYR A 265 -4.59 21.28 28.32
CA TYR A 265 -5.09 22.64 28.24
C TYR A 265 -6.29 22.73 27.31
N THR A 266 -7.27 23.57 27.64
CA THR A 266 -8.31 24.00 26.70
C THR A 266 -7.96 25.42 26.24
N GLY A 267 -7.86 25.62 24.95
CA GLY A 267 -7.51 26.91 24.38
C GLY A 267 -8.62 27.94 24.61
N ALA A 268 -8.23 29.11 25.03
CA ALA A 268 -9.11 30.29 25.23
C ALA A 268 -8.82 31.39 24.18
N GLY A 269 -8.05 31.10 23.16
CA GLY A 269 -7.64 32.07 22.14
C GLY A 269 -6.42 32.89 22.53
N ASP A 270 -5.69 32.50 23.56
CA ASP A 270 -4.53 33.20 24.10
C ASP A 270 -3.26 32.34 24.08
N THR A 271 -2.14 32.94 24.49
CA THR A 271 -0.86 32.25 24.62
C THR A 271 -0.80 31.47 25.92
N VAL A 272 -0.68 30.17 25.86
CA VAL A 272 -0.47 29.30 27.02
C VAL A 272 1.02 29.24 27.35
N ARG A 273 1.38 29.50 28.60
CA ARG A 273 2.74 29.28 29.09
C ARG A 273 2.79 28.02 29.94
N PHE A 274 3.74 27.17 29.62
CA PHE A 274 4.10 25.98 30.36
C PHE A 274 5.45 26.21 31.01
N ASP A 275 5.52 25.95 32.31
CA ASP A 275 6.72 26.04 33.11
C ASP A 275 6.72 24.83 34.07
N GLU A 276 7.77 24.03 34.05
CA GLU A 276 7.90 22.86 34.88
C GLU A 276 9.10 22.98 35.81
N ASP A 277 8.84 22.91 37.12
CA ASP A 277 9.85 22.86 38.15
C ASP A 277 10.28 21.40 38.37
N ARG A 278 11.44 21.00 37.83
CA ARG A 278 12.00 19.66 38.02
C ARG A 278 13.28 19.75 38.83
N ASP A 279 13.21 19.22 40.08
CA ASP A 279 14.32 19.20 41.02
C ASP A 279 15.44 18.20 40.66
N HIS A 280 15.27 17.29 39.67
CA HIS A 280 16.22 16.24 39.32
C HIS A 280 16.48 16.18 37.80
N ASP A 281 17.74 16.22 37.43
CA ASP A 281 18.29 16.33 36.09
C ASP A 281 18.54 14.96 35.45
N PRO A 282 17.66 14.41 34.57
CA PRO A 282 18.12 13.50 33.54
C PRO A 282 18.79 14.26 32.39
N PRO A 283 19.71 13.66 31.64
CA PRO A 283 20.55 14.36 30.71
C PRO A 283 19.83 15.03 29.53
N GLN A 284 18.63 14.60 29.18
CA GLN A 284 17.81 15.20 28.12
C GLN A 284 16.32 14.89 28.31
N TRP A 285 15.46 15.92 28.21
CA TRP A 285 14.02 15.80 28.10
C TRP A 285 13.54 16.49 26.84
N PHE A 286 12.58 15.87 26.16
CA PHE A 286 11.93 16.40 24.97
C PHE A 286 10.49 16.71 25.30
N TYR A 287 9.97 17.80 24.75
CA TYR A 287 8.58 18.23 24.94
C TYR A 287 7.90 18.39 23.59
N ARG A 288 6.64 18.04 23.55
CA ARG A 288 5.77 18.35 22.43
C ARG A 288 4.39 18.79 22.91
N VAL A 289 3.71 19.57 22.10
CA VAL A 289 2.30 19.90 22.28
C VAL A 289 1.51 19.26 21.17
N LYS A 290 0.53 18.45 21.52
CA LYS A 290 -0.37 17.79 20.59
C LYS A 290 -1.76 18.42 20.74
N MET A 291 -2.35 18.89 19.64
CA MET A 291 -3.76 19.24 19.61
C MET A 291 -4.59 17.96 19.56
N VAL A 292 -5.55 17.81 20.45
CA VAL A 292 -6.51 16.71 20.49
C VAL A 292 -7.79 17.18 19.81
N GLU A 293 -8.28 16.45 18.84
CA GLU A 293 -9.51 16.78 18.12
C GLU A 293 -10.77 16.42 18.91
#